data_7ce5803a1054ac82e89d9c4531a6cf24
#
_entry.id   7ce5803a1054ac82e89d9c4531a6cf24
#
_cell.length_a   1.000
_cell.length_b   1.000
_cell.length_c   1.000
_cell.angle_alpha   90.00
_cell.angle_beta   90.00
_cell.angle_gamma   90.00
#
_symmetry.space_group_name_H-M   'P 1'
#
loop_
_entity.id
_entity.type
_entity.pdbx_description
1 polymer ?
#
loop_
_entity_poly.entity_id
_entity_poly.type
_entity_poly.pdbx_seq_one_letter_code
_entity_poly.pdbx_strand_id
1 'polypeptide(L)'
;MEHLQYIIEDNTIAYLLGVNNFTNDESAILELVKNAYDARALCVNISFSEDQLVVSDDGQGMDENDIRIAWMHVGKSNKDYEIFDANHRQRILAGSKGVGRFALARLGTHVVIHTKKESCVGMVWETDWNSSSMRQDSAQMSAGTTITITGLREKWGKKKIENLVGFLSKTYNDKAMSISITHPNFSGEIPSYFPDPVLGVNCLSSIAISYNSREKILHTVIDSDEFLDSAQGYCPDINLQKEESNVDIVAELNGSSDYDMTEEQLGEIASRLGDFSGNFFFYIKPSSIDCEKFLYKHHGLPNPMPGGVILYRNAFSISAYEGKKDWLGFGKRSRKSPAAASHPTGAWRVRENQISGKVEIDKRCNEVLQDLSNRQGLDENIYYQLFVDIILLGFKEFERYRQDIVRHINVKNESVVVPAKTPVSDKVVQNPKSIPTLTEQEAKQLADEIKNYRQESQDARQERTTVEERYKYDIRILNVLATIGLKASSIAHEMRNDRNSISTNTDHIISALQEYGMWDELSSPEKTKKAYKNVPVLLEKGREKSAKIISFMDTMLSEIEKRQFRPEMQSVTELLNHIKENWERDYAWMSVRIEADSGIEYYLSEDVLHVIFDNLILNSIQQNEKSNHLNITIQAALE
;
A
#
# COMPACT_ATOMS: atom_id res chain seq x y z
N MET A 1 -29.85 -25.76 29.93
CA MET A 1 -29.55 -24.83 28.83
C MET A 1 -29.17 -25.69 27.63
N GLU A 2 -29.85 -25.53 26.52
CA GLU A 2 -29.51 -26.19 25.27
C GLU A 2 -28.42 -25.38 24.56
N HIS A 3 -27.32 -26.05 24.21
CA HIS A 3 -26.24 -25.40 23.46
C HIS A 3 -26.54 -25.50 21.97
N LEU A 4 -26.84 -24.34 21.36
CA LEU A 4 -27.06 -24.25 19.92
C LEU A 4 -25.73 -23.87 19.22
N GLN A 5 -25.45 -24.56 18.10
CA GLN A 5 -24.31 -24.28 17.24
C GLN A 5 -24.82 -23.72 15.89
N TYR A 6 -24.04 -22.83 15.30
CA TYR A 6 -24.31 -22.37 13.94
C TYR A 6 -24.03 -23.50 12.95
N ILE A 7 -24.96 -23.73 12.03
CA ILE A 7 -24.77 -24.62 10.88
C ILE A 7 -24.64 -23.74 9.67
N ILE A 8 -23.55 -23.85 8.95
CA ILE A 8 -23.25 -23.05 7.76
C ILE A 8 -22.99 -24.04 6.61
N GLU A 9 -23.68 -23.82 5.48
CA GLU A 9 -23.51 -24.62 4.26
C GLU A 9 -22.11 -24.43 3.66
N ASP A 10 -21.48 -25.50 3.19
CA ASP A 10 -20.11 -25.50 2.64
C ASP A 10 -19.94 -24.52 1.47
N ASN A 11 -20.90 -24.44 0.57
CA ASN A 11 -20.89 -23.50 -0.55
C ASN A 11 -20.95 -22.04 -0.09
N THR A 12 -21.71 -21.74 0.95
CA THR A 12 -21.80 -20.39 1.53
C THR A 12 -20.47 -19.97 2.14
N ILE A 13 -19.81 -20.87 2.89
CA ILE A 13 -18.46 -20.60 3.43
C ILE A 13 -17.46 -20.39 2.30
N ALA A 14 -17.44 -21.27 1.31
CA ALA A 14 -16.53 -21.19 0.15
C ALA A 14 -16.72 -19.88 -0.62
N TYR A 15 -17.96 -19.40 -0.77
CA TYR A 15 -18.25 -18.12 -1.44
C TYR A 15 -17.80 -16.92 -0.61
N LEU A 16 -18.15 -16.88 0.67
CA LEU A 16 -17.85 -15.73 1.55
C LEU A 16 -16.35 -15.61 1.87
N LEU A 17 -15.71 -16.73 2.24
CA LEU A 17 -14.29 -16.74 2.65
C LEU A 17 -13.32 -16.95 1.48
N GLY A 18 -13.80 -17.46 0.34
CA GLY A 18 -13.04 -17.69 -0.87
C GLY A 18 -13.30 -16.60 -1.92
N VAL A 19 -14.38 -16.74 -2.68
CA VAL A 19 -14.63 -15.90 -3.87
C VAL A 19 -14.66 -14.40 -3.55
N ASN A 20 -15.31 -14.00 -2.46
CA ASN A 20 -15.48 -12.59 -2.09
C ASN A 20 -14.32 -12.02 -1.25
N ASN A 21 -13.57 -12.86 -0.56
CA ASN A 21 -12.52 -12.38 0.34
C ASN A 21 -11.19 -12.09 -0.37
N PHE A 22 -10.95 -12.70 -1.53
CA PHE A 22 -9.74 -12.47 -2.31
C PHE A 22 -9.98 -11.45 -3.43
N THR A 23 -9.20 -10.38 -3.45
CA THR A 23 -9.32 -9.29 -4.43
C THR A 23 -8.92 -9.72 -5.84
N ASN A 24 -7.96 -10.65 -5.95
CA ASN A 24 -7.46 -11.20 -7.22
C ASN A 24 -6.97 -12.64 -7.05
N ASP A 25 -6.73 -13.32 -8.16
CA ASP A 25 -6.31 -14.72 -8.19
C ASP A 25 -4.85 -14.88 -7.74
N GLU A 26 -4.00 -13.88 -7.98
CA GLU A 26 -2.60 -13.87 -7.54
C GLU A 26 -2.50 -13.94 -6.00
N SER A 27 -3.39 -13.21 -5.30
CA SER A 27 -3.48 -13.28 -3.83
C SER A 27 -3.95 -14.64 -3.35
N ALA A 28 -4.83 -15.31 -4.09
CA ALA A 28 -5.27 -16.66 -3.77
C ALA A 28 -4.11 -17.67 -3.94
N ILE A 29 -3.32 -17.58 -5.01
CA ILE A 29 -2.13 -18.41 -5.19
C ILE A 29 -1.10 -18.15 -4.09
N LEU A 30 -0.90 -16.89 -3.69
CA LEU A 30 0.00 -16.54 -2.59
C LEU A 30 -0.37 -17.26 -1.29
N GLU A 31 -1.65 -17.42 -0.98
CA GLU A 31 -2.07 -18.17 0.22
C GLU A 31 -1.71 -19.67 0.12
N LEU A 32 -1.71 -20.25 -1.09
CA LEU A 32 -1.23 -21.62 -1.29
C LEU A 32 0.29 -21.71 -1.08
N VAL A 33 1.03 -20.72 -1.57
CA VAL A 33 2.49 -20.60 -1.32
C VAL A 33 2.79 -20.45 0.17
N LYS A 34 2.03 -19.63 0.90
CA LYS A 34 2.16 -19.49 2.35
C LYS A 34 1.85 -20.81 3.09
N ASN A 35 0.84 -21.54 2.63
CA ASN A 35 0.52 -22.86 3.22
C ASN A 35 1.67 -23.86 3.02
N ALA A 36 2.30 -23.88 1.83
CA ALA A 36 3.47 -24.71 1.57
C ALA A 36 4.67 -24.28 2.43
N TYR A 37 4.92 -22.95 2.56
CA TYR A 37 5.94 -22.43 3.46
C TYR A 37 5.73 -22.85 4.91
N ASP A 38 4.49 -22.77 5.40
CA ASP A 38 4.07 -23.21 6.73
C ASP A 38 4.16 -24.73 6.90
N ALA A 39 4.00 -25.50 5.81
CA ALA A 39 4.20 -26.94 5.78
C ALA A 39 5.69 -27.36 5.67
N ARG A 40 6.64 -26.43 5.81
CA ARG A 40 8.08 -26.66 5.75
C ARG A 40 8.62 -27.09 4.38
N ALA A 41 7.88 -26.81 3.31
CA ALA A 41 8.33 -27.13 1.97
C ALA A 41 9.64 -26.41 1.64
N LEU A 42 10.51 -27.07 0.89
CA LEU A 42 11.72 -26.47 0.30
C LEU A 42 11.46 -26.03 -1.13
N CYS A 43 10.44 -26.63 -1.78
CA CYS A 43 10.11 -26.39 -3.16
C CYS A 43 8.59 -26.34 -3.36
N VAL A 44 8.12 -25.34 -4.11
CA VAL A 44 6.73 -25.23 -4.56
C VAL A 44 6.72 -25.13 -6.07
N ASN A 45 5.97 -26.04 -6.73
CA ASN A 45 5.80 -26.03 -8.19
C ASN A 45 4.35 -25.66 -8.54
N ILE A 46 4.16 -24.63 -9.34
CA ILE A 46 2.87 -24.15 -9.81
C ILE A 46 2.80 -24.40 -11.31
N SER A 47 1.92 -25.29 -11.75
CA SER A 47 1.81 -25.70 -13.14
C SER A 47 0.44 -25.36 -13.71
N PHE A 48 0.43 -24.70 -14.84
CA PHE A 48 -0.79 -24.30 -15.55
C PHE A 48 -0.93 -25.08 -16.85
N SER A 49 -2.12 -25.61 -17.08
CA SER A 49 -2.58 -26.11 -18.38
C SER A 49 -3.87 -25.40 -18.79
N GLU A 50 -4.46 -25.76 -19.93
CA GLU A 50 -5.66 -25.07 -20.44
C GLU A 50 -6.82 -25.09 -19.44
N ASP A 51 -7.06 -26.22 -18.75
CA ASP A 51 -8.23 -26.43 -17.91
C ASP A 51 -7.91 -26.69 -16.43
N GLN A 52 -6.63 -26.69 -16.05
CA GLN A 52 -6.26 -26.98 -14.67
C GLN A 52 -5.05 -26.18 -14.19
N LEU A 53 -5.04 -25.94 -12.90
CA LEU A 53 -3.93 -25.43 -12.11
C LEU A 53 -3.51 -26.50 -11.10
N VAL A 54 -2.23 -26.86 -11.12
CA VAL A 54 -1.65 -27.80 -10.14
C VAL A 54 -0.62 -27.07 -9.30
N VAL A 55 -0.75 -27.14 -7.98
CA VAL A 55 0.23 -26.63 -7.03
C VAL A 55 0.74 -27.81 -6.21
N SER A 56 2.04 -28.08 -6.25
CA SER A 56 2.66 -29.16 -5.49
C SER A 56 3.79 -28.64 -4.63
N ASP A 57 3.88 -29.16 -3.42
CA ASP A 57 4.95 -28.89 -2.47
C ASP A 57 5.53 -30.20 -1.89
N ASP A 58 6.77 -30.12 -1.46
CA ASP A 58 7.52 -31.19 -0.79
C ASP A 58 7.48 -31.04 0.74
N GLY A 59 6.47 -30.36 1.29
CA GLY A 59 6.29 -30.13 2.71
C GLY A 59 5.91 -31.40 3.48
N GLN A 60 5.57 -31.21 4.76
CA GLN A 60 5.26 -32.35 5.66
C GLN A 60 3.99 -33.13 5.28
N GLY A 61 3.12 -32.58 4.42
CA GLY A 61 1.84 -33.21 4.07
C GLY A 61 0.85 -33.30 5.23
N MET A 62 -0.25 -34.02 5.01
CA MET A 62 -1.33 -34.25 6.00
C MET A 62 -1.66 -35.73 6.07
N ASP A 63 -1.96 -36.21 7.27
CA ASP A 63 -2.58 -37.52 7.51
C ASP A 63 -4.11 -37.38 7.66
N GLU A 64 -4.82 -38.50 7.86
CA GLU A 64 -6.27 -38.49 8.04
C GLU A 64 -6.73 -37.59 9.19
N ASN A 65 -6.00 -37.58 10.29
CA ASN A 65 -6.30 -36.76 11.46
C ASN A 65 -6.12 -35.27 11.18
N ASP A 66 -5.03 -34.91 10.48
CA ASP A 66 -4.76 -33.52 10.08
C ASP A 66 -5.90 -33.01 9.19
N ILE A 67 -6.40 -33.83 8.25
CA ILE A 67 -7.53 -33.44 7.39
C ILE A 67 -8.80 -33.25 8.23
N ARG A 68 -9.17 -34.18 9.10
CA ARG A 68 -10.41 -34.12 9.88
C ARG A 68 -10.40 -32.99 10.91
N ILE A 69 -9.29 -32.82 11.64
CA ILE A 69 -9.22 -31.95 12.82
C ILE A 69 -8.72 -30.56 12.48
N ALA A 70 -7.79 -30.40 11.51
CA ALA A 70 -7.21 -29.13 11.16
C ALA A 70 -7.75 -28.59 9.82
N TRP A 71 -7.72 -29.41 8.75
CA TRP A 71 -8.16 -28.96 7.43
C TRP A 71 -9.66 -28.67 7.36
N MET A 72 -10.52 -29.52 7.94
CA MET A 72 -11.98 -29.31 7.93
C MET A 72 -12.47 -28.35 9.02
N HIS A 73 -11.61 -27.89 9.93
CA HIS A 73 -12.01 -27.01 11.03
C HIS A 73 -11.77 -25.54 10.66
N VAL A 74 -12.83 -24.78 10.44
CA VAL A 74 -12.76 -23.35 10.09
C VAL A 74 -12.47 -22.50 11.33
N GLY A 75 -11.50 -21.60 11.23
CA GLY A 75 -11.19 -20.63 12.29
C GLY A 75 -10.31 -21.15 13.43
N LYS A 76 -9.88 -22.42 13.39
CA LYS A 76 -8.93 -22.96 14.35
C LYS A 76 -7.53 -23.03 13.73
N SER A 77 -6.57 -22.41 14.37
CA SER A 77 -5.15 -22.56 14.05
C SER A 77 -4.45 -23.16 15.26
N ASN A 78 -3.96 -24.39 15.15
CA ASN A 78 -3.14 -25.06 16.16
C ASN A 78 -1.65 -24.95 15.81
N LYS A 79 -1.27 -23.92 15.04
CA LYS A 79 0.11 -23.76 14.58
C LYS A 79 0.95 -23.11 15.67
N ASP A 80 2.05 -23.75 16.03
CA ASP A 80 3.11 -23.10 16.80
C ASP A 80 3.68 -21.91 15.99
N TYR A 81 4.19 -20.90 16.70
CA TYR A 81 4.75 -19.72 16.05
C TYR A 81 5.99 -20.03 15.21
N GLU A 82 6.73 -21.07 15.59
CA GLU A 82 8.02 -21.41 15.01
C GLU A 82 8.05 -22.87 14.55
N ILE A 83 8.64 -23.09 13.40
CA ILE A 83 8.91 -24.43 12.88
C ILE A 83 10.35 -24.47 12.34
N PHE A 84 10.92 -25.69 12.30
CA PHE A 84 12.19 -25.93 11.64
C PHE A 84 11.95 -26.71 10.35
N ASP A 85 12.52 -26.27 9.24
CA ASP A 85 12.48 -27.01 7.98
C ASP A 85 13.47 -28.20 7.97
N ALA A 86 13.53 -28.95 6.87
CA ALA A 86 14.42 -30.10 6.71
C ALA A 86 15.90 -29.73 6.79
N ASN A 87 16.25 -28.47 6.54
CA ASN A 87 17.62 -27.94 6.65
C ASN A 87 17.91 -27.32 8.03
N HIS A 88 17.06 -27.57 9.03
CA HIS A 88 17.10 -27.00 10.37
C HIS A 88 17.05 -25.45 10.40
N ARG A 89 16.52 -24.81 9.36
CA ARG A 89 16.27 -23.38 9.35
C ARG A 89 14.98 -23.08 10.10
N GLN A 90 15.04 -22.12 11.00
CA GLN A 90 13.87 -21.63 11.71
C GLN A 90 13.00 -20.82 10.76
N ARG A 91 11.70 -21.12 10.74
CA ARG A 91 10.68 -20.37 10.00
C ARG A 91 9.60 -19.89 10.96
N ILE A 92 9.11 -18.70 10.73
CA ILE A 92 7.96 -18.16 11.44
C ILE A 92 6.73 -18.27 10.54
N LEU A 93 5.67 -18.87 11.08
CA LEU A 93 4.48 -19.18 10.32
C LEU A 93 3.78 -17.91 9.79
N ALA A 94 3.46 -17.93 8.50
CA ALA A 94 2.78 -16.85 7.81
C ALA A 94 1.26 -16.85 8.08
N GLY A 95 0.63 -18.03 8.19
CA GLY A 95 -0.81 -18.19 8.37
C GLY A 95 -1.22 -18.30 9.84
N SER A 96 -2.22 -17.51 10.27
CA SER A 96 -2.72 -17.50 11.66
C SER A 96 -4.23 -17.72 11.80
N LYS A 97 -5.04 -17.51 10.75
CA LYS A 97 -6.52 -17.46 10.86
C LYS A 97 -7.25 -18.76 10.46
N GLY A 98 -6.58 -19.73 9.86
CA GLY A 98 -7.19 -21.00 9.44
C GLY A 98 -8.25 -20.88 8.33
N VAL A 99 -8.23 -19.82 7.53
CA VAL A 99 -9.17 -19.55 6.42
C VAL A 99 -8.53 -19.54 5.03
N GLY A 100 -7.20 -19.58 4.94
CA GLY A 100 -6.44 -19.48 3.67
C GLY A 100 -6.78 -20.59 2.67
N ARG A 101 -7.26 -21.77 3.13
CA ARG A 101 -7.70 -22.88 2.27
C ARG A 101 -8.84 -22.50 1.33
N PHE A 102 -9.68 -21.54 1.68
CA PHE A 102 -10.77 -21.08 0.84
C PHE A 102 -10.29 -20.26 -0.37
N ALA A 103 -9.00 -19.91 -0.44
CA ALA A 103 -8.37 -19.41 -1.66
C ALA A 103 -8.59 -20.32 -2.87
N LEU A 104 -8.68 -21.65 -2.63
CA LEU A 104 -8.97 -22.64 -3.66
C LEU A 104 -10.32 -22.40 -4.36
N ALA A 105 -11.35 -21.95 -3.61
CA ALA A 105 -12.67 -21.64 -4.16
C ALA A 105 -12.65 -20.41 -5.10
N ARG A 106 -11.71 -19.49 -4.88
CA ARG A 106 -11.47 -18.35 -5.79
C ARG A 106 -10.92 -18.83 -7.14
N LEU A 107 -10.05 -19.84 -7.13
CA LEU A 107 -9.33 -20.30 -8.32
C LEU A 107 -10.16 -21.23 -9.20
N GLY A 108 -10.98 -22.13 -8.63
CA GLY A 108 -11.76 -23.08 -9.42
C GLY A 108 -12.97 -23.64 -8.72
N THR A 109 -13.74 -24.44 -9.47
CA THR A 109 -15.00 -25.04 -9.02
C THR A 109 -14.86 -26.44 -8.45
N HIS A 110 -13.76 -27.13 -8.76
CA HIS A 110 -13.49 -28.47 -8.28
C HIS A 110 -12.02 -28.59 -7.87
N VAL A 111 -11.76 -29.22 -6.72
CA VAL A 111 -10.44 -29.34 -6.11
C VAL A 111 -10.19 -30.77 -5.66
N VAL A 112 -9.04 -31.31 -6.02
CA VAL A 112 -8.54 -32.59 -5.53
C VAL A 112 -7.18 -32.35 -4.88
N ILE A 113 -7.02 -32.81 -3.64
CA ILE A 113 -5.77 -32.74 -2.88
C ILE A 113 -5.26 -34.14 -2.62
N HIS A 114 -4.09 -34.44 -3.16
CA HIS A 114 -3.30 -35.61 -2.78
C HIS A 114 -2.27 -35.16 -1.76
N THR A 115 -2.26 -35.79 -0.59
CA THR A 115 -1.35 -35.40 0.48
C THR A 115 -0.86 -36.62 1.25
N LYS A 116 0.39 -36.57 1.68
CA LYS A 116 1.00 -37.67 2.45
C LYS A 116 1.98 -37.09 3.46
N LYS A 117 1.80 -37.52 4.70
CA LYS A 117 2.75 -37.29 5.77
C LYS A 117 3.78 -38.42 5.80
N GLU A 118 5.00 -38.11 6.18
CA GLU A 118 6.06 -39.10 6.27
C GLU A 118 5.63 -40.31 7.12
N SER A 119 5.91 -41.53 6.64
CA SER A 119 5.55 -42.80 7.29
C SER A 119 4.05 -43.04 7.45
N CYS A 120 3.16 -42.24 6.89
CA CYS A 120 1.71 -42.39 6.90
C CYS A 120 1.19 -42.90 5.54
N VAL A 121 -0.06 -43.34 5.51
CA VAL A 121 -0.80 -43.64 4.28
C VAL A 121 -1.17 -42.32 3.60
N GLY A 122 -1.03 -42.26 2.28
CA GLY A 122 -1.47 -41.11 1.53
C GLY A 122 -3.00 -40.93 1.57
N MET A 123 -3.45 -39.70 1.50
CA MET A 123 -4.86 -39.32 1.56
C MET A 123 -5.22 -38.48 0.32
N VAL A 124 -6.44 -38.68 -0.15
CA VAL A 124 -7.08 -37.81 -1.16
C VAL A 124 -8.28 -37.17 -0.52
N TRP A 125 -8.30 -35.84 -0.58
CA TRP A 125 -9.47 -35.03 -0.26
C TRP A 125 -9.97 -34.33 -1.52
N GLU A 126 -11.29 -34.32 -1.70
CA GLU A 126 -11.92 -33.81 -2.92
C GLU A 126 -13.17 -33.00 -2.57
N THR A 127 -13.41 -31.88 -3.28
CA THR A 127 -14.59 -31.05 -3.10
C THR A 127 -15.03 -30.39 -4.39
N ASP A 128 -16.34 -30.23 -4.55
CA ASP A 128 -17.03 -29.38 -5.53
C ASP A 128 -17.67 -28.15 -4.87
N TRP A 129 -17.32 -27.88 -3.62
CA TRP A 129 -17.84 -26.84 -2.73
C TRP A 129 -19.27 -27.04 -2.25
N ASN A 130 -20.00 -28.06 -2.73
CA ASN A 130 -21.28 -28.45 -2.16
C ASN A 130 -21.12 -29.65 -1.22
N SER A 131 -20.13 -30.47 -1.48
CA SER A 131 -19.77 -31.61 -0.67
C SER A 131 -18.26 -31.86 -0.69
N SER A 132 -17.75 -32.44 0.37
CA SER A 132 -16.36 -32.87 0.48
C SER A 132 -16.26 -34.33 0.80
N SER A 133 -15.33 -35.05 0.19
CA SER A 133 -15.05 -36.46 0.44
C SER A 133 -13.57 -36.67 0.70
N MET A 134 -13.27 -37.76 1.44
CA MET A 134 -11.91 -38.18 1.75
C MET A 134 -11.78 -39.70 1.58
N ARG A 135 -10.66 -40.12 0.99
CA ARG A 135 -10.31 -41.55 0.84
C ARG A 135 -8.80 -41.74 0.96
N GLN A 136 -8.41 -42.99 1.19
CA GLN A 136 -6.98 -43.33 1.11
C GLN A 136 -6.47 -43.23 -0.34
N ASP A 137 -5.25 -42.75 -0.48
CA ASP A 137 -4.58 -42.68 -1.77
C ASP A 137 -3.90 -44.04 -2.08
N SER A 138 -4.24 -44.61 -3.21
CA SER A 138 -3.59 -45.85 -3.71
C SER A 138 -2.27 -45.56 -4.44
N ALA A 139 -1.97 -44.28 -4.75
CA ALA A 139 -0.75 -43.90 -5.42
C ALA A 139 0.45 -43.87 -4.46
N GLN A 140 1.58 -44.38 -4.91
CA GLN A 140 2.85 -44.19 -4.19
C GLN A 140 3.35 -42.77 -4.41
N MET A 141 3.10 -41.86 -3.46
CA MET A 141 3.70 -40.53 -3.49
C MET A 141 4.71 -40.34 -2.34
N SER A 142 5.67 -39.47 -2.51
CA SER A 142 6.54 -38.96 -1.44
C SER A 142 5.74 -38.11 -0.47
N ALA A 143 6.32 -37.77 0.69
CA ALA A 143 5.73 -36.78 1.59
C ALA A 143 5.55 -35.43 0.86
N GLY A 144 4.46 -34.72 1.17
CA GLY A 144 4.11 -33.45 0.55
C GLY A 144 2.63 -33.35 0.21
N THR A 145 2.28 -32.29 -0.53
CA THR A 145 0.90 -32.06 -0.95
C THR A 145 0.86 -31.65 -2.44
N THR A 146 -0.09 -32.22 -3.18
CA THR A 146 -0.40 -31.82 -4.55
C THR A 146 -1.88 -31.45 -4.63
N ILE A 147 -2.13 -30.21 -5.02
CA ILE A 147 -3.46 -29.63 -5.17
C ILE A 147 -3.74 -29.48 -6.66
N THR A 148 -4.77 -30.14 -7.14
CA THR A 148 -5.27 -30.03 -8.52
C THR A 148 -6.59 -29.28 -8.51
N ILE A 149 -6.64 -28.17 -9.23
CA ILE A 149 -7.81 -27.30 -9.34
C ILE A 149 -8.30 -27.34 -10.79
N THR A 150 -9.56 -27.70 -10.98
CA THR A 150 -10.22 -27.73 -12.28
C THR A 150 -11.45 -26.84 -12.30
N GLY A 151 -12.01 -26.61 -13.50
CA GLY A 151 -13.07 -25.62 -13.67
C GLY A 151 -12.59 -24.23 -13.28
N LEU A 152 -11.42 -23.82 -13.79
CA LEU A 152 -10.81 -22.54 -13.48
C LEU A 152 -11.77 -21.39 -13.78
N ARG A 153 -11.90 -20.46 -12.83
CA ARG A 153 -12.80 -19.30 -12.96
C ARG A 153 -12.29 -18.29 -14.00
N GLU A 154 -10.99 -18.22 -14.18
CA GLU A 154 -10.36 -17.30 -15.12
C GLU A 154 -9.28 -17.99 -15.95
N LYS A 155 -9.04 -17.47 -17.16
CA LYS A 155 -7.99 -17.97 -18.05
C LYS A 155 -6.63 -17.37 -17.69
N TRP A 156 -5.60 -18.20 -17.66
CA TRP A 156 -4.22 -17.82 -17.38
C TRP A 156 -3.45 -17.62 -18.69
N GLY A 157 -3.54 -16.43 -19.27
CA GLY A 157 -2.77 -16.05 -20.45
C GLY A 157 -1.39 -15.47 -20.09
N LYS A 158 -0.56 -15.20 -21.11
CA LYS A 158 0.81 -14.69 -20.95
C LYS A 158 0.93 -13.53 -19.98
N LYS A 159 0.15 -12.47 -20.16
CA LYS A 159 0.20 -11.27 -19.30
C LYS A 159 -0.16 -11.56 -17.83
N LYS A 160 -1.12 -12.46 -17.59
CA LYS A 160 -1.52 -12.85 -16.24
C LYS A 160 -0.43 -13.65 -15.54
N ILE A 161 0.28 -14.51 -16.28
CA ILE A 161 1.44 -15.24 -15.75
C ILE A 161 2.61 -14.29 -15.47
N GLU A 162 2.92 -13.34 -16.34
CA GLU A 162 3.95 -12.33 -16.10
C GLU A 162 3.63 -11.50 -14.85
N ASN A 163 2.36 -11.12 -14.67
CA ASN A 163 1.89 -10.42 -13.46
C ASN A 163 2.05 -11.29 -12.20
N LEU A 164 1.70 -12.58 -12.28
CA LEU A 164 1.86 -13.52 -11.16
C LEU A 164 3.33 -13.68 -10.77
N VAL A 165 4.23 -13.87 -11.75
CA VAL A 165 5.68 -13.96 -11.53
C VAL A 165 6.18 -12.69 -10.81
N GLY A 166 5.84 -11.50 -11.33
CA GLY A 166 6.21 -10.23 -10.72
C GLY A 166 5.61 -10.03 -9.33
N PHE A 167 4.37 -10.46 -9.13
CA PHE A 167 3.70 -10.38 -7.83
C PHE A 167 4.36 -11.30 -6.79
N LEU A 168 4.62 -12.57 -7.12
CA LEU A 168 5.25 -13.51 -6.20
C LEU A 168 6.71 -13.14 -5.93
N SER A 169 7.47 -12.73 -6.97
CA SER A 169 8.84 -12.20 -6.83
C SER A 169 8.90 -11.06 -5.79
N LYS A 170 7.93 -10.15 -5.84
CA LYS A 170 7.85 -9.00 -4.96
C LYS A 170 7.37 -9.34 -3.55
N THR A 171 6.45 -10.29 -3.44
CA THR A 171 5.77 -10.60 -2.17
C THR A 171 6.56 -11.58 -1.31
N TYR A 172 7.29 -12.51 -1.91
CA TYR A 172 8.11 -13.50 -1.21
C TYR A 172 9.58 -13.10 -1.21
N ASN A 173 10.20 -13.00 -0.03
CA ASN A 173 11.59 -12.59 0.16
C ASN A 173 12.33 -13.51 1.14
N ASP A 174 12.32 -14.81 0.87
CA ASP A 174 13.08 -15.77 1.66
C ASP A 174 13.73 -16.80 0.73
N LYS A 175 14.99 -17.15 0.98
CA LYS A 175 15.72 -18.18 0.23
C LYS A 175 15.48 -19.60 0.79
N ALA A 176 14.61 -19.73 1.80
CA ALA A 176 14.34 -21.02 2.43
C ALA A 176 13.49 -21.96 1.58
N MET A 177 12.70 -21.42 0.64
CA MET A 177 11.84 -22.17 -0.24
C MET A 177 11.94 -21.63 -1.66
N SER A 178 12.12 -22.48 -2.65
CA SER A 178 12.05 -22.10 -4.07
C SER A 178 10.62 -22.20 -4.58
N ILE A 179 10.25 -21.28 -5.48
CA ILE A 179 8.95 -21.28 -6.14
C ILE A 179 9.17 -21.34 -7.64
N SER A 180 8.62 -22.36 -8.30
CA SER A 180 8.72 -22.54 -9.74
C SER A 180 7.34 -22.45 -10.39
N ILE A 181 7.28 -21.82 -11.56
CA ILE A 181 6.07 -21.79 -12.40
C ILE A 181 6.34 -22.49 -13.72
N THR A 182 5.41 -23.35 -14.13
CA THR A 182 5.40 -24.01 -15.45
C THR A 182 4.15 -23.61 -16.20
N HIS A 183 4.33 -22.90 -17.31
CA HIS A 183 3.29 -22.48 -18.24
C HIS A 183 3.89 -22.35 -19.65
N PRO A 184 3.15 -22.52 -20.76
CA PRO A 184 3.69 -22.38 -22.13
C PRO A 184 4.46 -21.07 -22.39
N ASN A 185 4.17 -20.00 -21.65
CA ASN A 185 4.80 -18.70 -21.82
C ASN A 185 5.87 -18.37 -20.75
N PHE A 186 6.06 -19.22 -19.74
CA PHE A 186 7.05 -19.05 -18.69
C PHE A 186 7.33 -20.39 -18.02
N SER A 187 8.60 -20.77 -17.94
CA SER A 187 9.01 -21.97 -17.21
C SER A 187 10.32 -21.67 -16.48
N GLY A 188 10.27 -21.74 -15.16
CA GLY A 188 11.44 -21.50 -14.33
C GLY A 188 11.10 -21.10 -12.91
N GLU A 189 12.14 -20.87 -12.14
CA GLU A 189 12.07 -20.36 -10.77
C GLU A 189 11.76 -18.86 -10.77
N ILE A 190 11.00 -18.43 -9.76
CA ILE A 190 10.66 -17.01 -9.58
C ILE A 190 11.92 -16.26 -9.14
N PRO A 191 12.34 -15.19 -9.86
CA PRO A 191 13.52 -14.44 -9.52
C PRO A 191 13.30 -13.61 -8.23
N SER A 192 14.38 -13.32 -7.51
CA SER A 192 14.36 -12.35 -6.42
C SER A 192 13.98 -10.96 -6.95
N TYR A 193 13.09 -10.25 -6.25
CA TYR A 193 12.68 -8.90 -6.64
C TYR A 193 13.83 -7.90 -6.54
N PHE A 194 14.61 -7.96 -5.45
CA PHE A 194 15.85 -7.22 -5.32
C PHE A 194 17.02 -8.17 -5.58
N PRO A 195 17.70 -8.05 -6.73
CA PRO A 195 18.95 -8.76 -6.95
C PRO A 195 20.03 -8.29 -5.97
N ASP A 196 21.08 -9.05 -5.83
CA ASP A 196 22.22 -8.65 -4.98
C ASP A 196 22.79 -7.30 -5.45
N PRO A 197 23.15 -6.38 -4.54
CA PRO A 197 23.66 -5.07 -4.91
C PRO A 197 25.02 -5.19 -5.59
N VAL A 198 25.14 -4.53 -6.74
CA VAL A 198 26.38 -4.38 -7.49
C VAL A 198 26.58 -2.89 -7.78
N LEU A 199 27.48 -2.27 -7.02
CA LEU A 199 27.76 -0.83 -7.12
C LEU A 199 28.20 -0.47 -8.55
N GLY A 200 27.68 0.64 -9.06
CA GLY A 200 27.90 1.09 -10.43
C GLY A 200 27.09 0.35 -11.50
N VAL A 201 26.36 -0.72 -11.16
CA VAL A 201 25.55 -1.52 -12.09
C VAL A 201 24.07 -1.35 -11.79
N ASN A 202 23.64 -1.64 -10.54
CA ASN A 202 22.24 -1.58 -10.14
C ASN A 202 21.95 -0.58 -9.00
N CYS A 203 22.96 -0.09 -8.30
CA CYS A 203 22.89 1.00 -7.34
C CYS A 203 24.21 1.80 -7.34
N LEU A 204 24.18 3.05 -6.90
CA LEU A 204 25.35 3.88 -6.67
C LEU A 204 25.88 3.69 -5.25
N SER A 205 24.96 3.61 -4.28
CA SER A 205 25.27 3.32 -2.89
C SER A 205 24.32 2.27 -2.35
N SER A 206 24.84 1.39 -1.52
CA SER A 206 24.09 0.44 -0.69
C SER A 206 24.11 0.94 0.75
N ILE A 207 22.93 1.00 1.37
CA ILE A 207 22.76 1.49 2.73
C ILE A 207 22.11 0.35 3.53
N ALA A 208 22.87 -0.24 4.44
CA ALA A 208 22.36 -1.26 5.35
C ALA A 208 22.16 -0.63 6.73
N ILE A 209 20.96 -0.79 7.29
CA ILE A 209 20.64 -0.38 8.65
C ILE A 209 20.31 -1.60 9.49
N SER A 210 20.71 -1.60 10.74
CA SER A 210 20.29 -2.58 11.74
C SER A 210 20.02 -1.89 13.07
N TYR A 211 18.84 -2.07 13.61
CA TYR A 211 18.44 -1.55 14.91
C TYR A 211 18.55 -2.63 15.97
N ASN A 212 19.30 -2.33 17.03
CA ASN A 212 19.39 -3.16 18.23
C ASN A 212 18.53 -2.54 19.34
N SER A 213 17.41 -3.16 19.65
CA SER A 213 16.44 -2.65 20.62
C SER A 213 16.93 -2.69 22.07
N ARG A 214 17.84 -3.60 22.42
CA ARG A 214 18.41 -3.71 23.77
C ARG A 214 19.40 -2.57 24.06
N GLU A 215 20.25 -2.27 23.09
CA GLU A 215 21.22 -1.19 23.16
C GLU A 215 20.62 0.16 22.76
N LYS A 216 19.46 0.15 22.05
CA LYS A 216 18.78 1.31 21.47
C LYS A 216 19.66 2.05 20.46
N ILE A 217 20.51 1.30 19.78
CA ILE A 217 21.47 1.81 18.80
C ILE A 217 21.03 1.41 17.40
N LEU A 218 21.02 2.40 16.50
CA LEU A 218 20.94 2.19 15.07
C LEU A 218 22.34 2.14 14.49
N HIS A 219 22.71 1.01 13.93
CA HIS A 219 23.93 0.84 13.15
C HIS A 219 23.63 1.03 11.66
N THR A 220 24.41 1.89 11.00
CA THR A 220 24.27 2.17 9.57
C THR A 220 25.59 1.91 8.87
N VAL A 221 25.57 1.11 7.80
CA VAL A 221 26.72 0.85 6.92
C VAL A 221 26.38 1.34 5.53
N ILE A 222 27.24 2.15 4.95
CA ILE A 222 27.10 2.72 3.62
C ILE A 222 28.30 2.23 2.79
N ASP A 223 28.01 1.52 1.69
CA ASP A 223 28.99 1.22 0.66
C ASP A 223 28.65 2.04 -0.59
N SER A 224 29.60 2.77 -1.18
CA SER A 224 29.36 3.72 -2.26
C SER A 224 30.39 3.61 -3.38
N ASP A 225 29.93 3.76 -4.63
CA ASP A 225 30.75 3.93 -5.83
C ASP A 225 30.27 5.16 -6.64
N GLU A 226 29.78 6.19 -5.93
CA GLU A 226 29.19 7.37 -6.55
C GLU A 226 30.24 8.30 -7.13
N PHE A 227 31.40 8.44 -6.47
CA PHE A 227 32.42 9.44 -6.78
C PHE A 227 33.66 8.83 -7.42
N LEU A 228 34.34 9.61 -8.27
CA LEU A 228 35.65 9.24 -8.82
C LEU A 228 36.72 9.20 -7.73
N ASP A 229 37.71 8.31 -7.88
CA ASP A 229 38.84 8.21 -6.93
C ASP A 229 39.62 9.52 -6.75
N SER A 230 39.59 10.39 -7.80
CA SER A 230 40.18 11.73 -7.72
C SER A 230 39.49 12.66 -6.72
N ALA A 231 38.27 12.36 -6.32
CA ALA A 231 37.56 13.11 -5.28
C ALA A 231 38.18 12.95 -3.91
N GLN A 232 38.91 11.83 -3.66
CA GLN A 232 39.59 11.57 -2.39
C GLN A 232 40.62 12.67 -2.02
N GLY A 233 41.25 13.30 -3.04
CA GLY A 233 42.16 14.43 -2.83
C GLY A 233 41.52 15.67 -2.22
N TYR A 234 40.20 15.78 -2.26
CA TYR A 234 39.43 16.89 -1.68
C TYR A 234 38.79 16.53 -0.35
N CYS A 235 38.66 15.23 -0.06
CA CYS A 235 38.05 14.67 1.13
C CYS A 235 39.03 13.73 1.86
N PRO A 236 40.19 14.23 2.34
CA PRO A 236 41.22 13.35 2.87
C PRO A 236 40.78 12.56 4.10
N ASP A 237 39.85 13.11 4.88
CA ASP A 237 39.38 12.53 6.14
C ASP A 237 38.10 11.70 5.97
N ILE A 238 37.55 11.59 4.76
CA ILE A 238 36.29 10.88 4.45
C ILE A 238 36.62 9.71 3.52
N ASN A 239 36.21 8.51 3.88
CA ASN A 239 36.30 7.37 2.98
C ASN A 239 35.16 7.45 1.96
N LEU A 240 35.48 7.59 0.66
CA LEU A 240 34.49 7.72 -0.42
C LEU A 240 33.73 6.44 -0.74
N GLN A 241 34.25 5.29 -0.28
CA GLN A 241 33.71 3.99 -0.63
C GLN A 241 32.91 3.36 0.50
N LYS A 242 33.17 3.76 1.76
CA LYS A 242 32.53 3.15 2.92
C LYS A 242 32.41 4.12 4.09
N GLU A 243 31.26 4.11 4.74
CA GLU A 243 31.01 4.81 6.01
C GLU A 243 30.23 3.91 6.96
N GLU A 244 30.56 3.98 8.23
CA GLU A 244 29.83 3.26 9.29
C GLU A 244 29.52 4.23 10.43
N SER A 245 28.28 4.23 10.89
CA SER A 245 27.84 5.07 11.99
C SER A 245 26.96 4.32 12.98
N ASN A 246 27.01 4.76 14.23
CA ASN A 246 26.14 4.29 15.31
C ASN A 246 25.42 5.49 15.91
N VAL A 247 24.09 5.43 15.96
CA VAL A 247 23.23 6.49 16.49
C VAL A 247 22.47 5.97 17.70
N ASP A 248 22.63 6.63 18.85
CA ASP A 248 21.78 6.39 20.02
C ASP A 248 20.42 7.03 19.78
N ILE A 249 19.38 6.20 19.67
CA ILE A 249 18.03 6.63 19.30
C ILE A 249 17.41 7.49 20.39
N VAL A 250 17.65 7.17 21.64
CA VAL A 250 17.07 7.92 22.76
C VAL A 250 17.69 9.30 22.85
N ALA A 251 19.04 9.38 22.76
CA ALA A 251 19.74 10.66 22.77
C ALA A 251 19.37 11.55 21.57
N GLU A 252 19.19 10.97 20.36
CA GLU A 252 18.91 11.74 19.14
C GLU A 252 17.44 12.24 19.07
N LEU A 253 16.47 11.49 19.63
CA LEU A 253 15.05 11.83 19.59
C LEU A 253 14.55 12.52 20.87
N ASN A 254 15.31 12.49 21.97
CA ASN A 254 14.93 13.16 23.21
C ASN A 254 14.82 14.68 23.00
N GLY A 255 13.69 15.25 23.43
CA GLY A 255 13.40 16.68 23.24
C GLY A 255 12.93 17.06 21.83
N SER A 256 12.70 16.09 20.93
CA SER A 256 11.99 16.32 19.68
C SER A 256 10.53 16.68 19.93
N SER A 257 9.97 17.63 19.19
CA SER A 257 8.55 18.02 19.29
C SER A 257 7.57 16.88 18.99
N ASP A 258 8.05 15.81 18.37
CA ASP A 258 7.23 14.65 17.98
C ASP A 258 7.08 13.63 19.12
N TYR A 259 7.89 13.76 20.20
CA TYR A 259 7.88 12.90 21.39
C TYR A 259 7.79 13.75 22.66
N ASP A 260 6.54 14.06 23.06
CA ASP A 260 6.26 14.75 24.34
C ASP A 260 6.26 13.73 25.51
N MET A 261 7.45 13.19 25.82
CA MET A 261 7.64 12.18 26.86
C MET A 261 9.04 12.27 27.47
N THR A 262 9.22 11.61 28.61
CA THR A 262 10.53 11.55 29.26
C THR A 262 11.50 10.62 28.53
N GLU A 263 12.79 10.83 28.71
CA GLU A 263 13.86 9.98 28.17
C GLU A 263 13.67 8.50 28.56
N GLU A 264 13.23 8.25 29.80
CA GLU A 264 12.98 6.89 30.30
C GLU A 264 11.81 6.23 29.54
N GLN A 265 10.71 6.96 29.32
CA GLN A 265 9.55 6.49 28.57
C GLN A 265 9.90 6.21 27.09
N LEU A 266 10.66 7.09 26.45
CA LEU A 266 11.15 6.88 25.10
C LEU A 266 12.07 5.65 25.03
N GLY A 267 12.94 5.49 26.04
CA GLY A 267 13.82 4.32 26.15
C GLY A 267 13.07 3.00 26.34
N GLU A 268 11.93 2.99 27.04
CA GLU A 268 11.06 1.82 27.16
C GLU A 268 10.39 1.47 25.82
N ILE A 269 9.82 2.47 25.13
CA ILE A 269 9.20 2.28 23.82
C ILE A 269 10.20 1.76 22.81
N ALA A 270 11.41 2.34 22.77
CA ALA A 270 12.50 1.92 21.90
C ALA A 270 12.92 0.46 22.16
N SER A 271 13.03 0.05 23.43
CA SER A 271 13.34 -1.34 23.78
C SER A 271 12.25 -2.32 23.38
N ARG A 272 10.98 -1.95 23.50
CA ARG A 272 9.83 -2.80 23.17
C ARG A 272 9.57 -2.92 21.67
N LEU A 273 10.11 -2.00 20.86
CA LEU A 273 9.95 -2.03 19.41
C LEU A 273 10.51 -3.32 18.80
N GLY A 274 11.58 -3.87 19.38
CA GLY A 274 12.29 -5.04 18.87
C GLY A 274 13.28 -4.72 17.76
N ASP A 275 14.16 -5.70 17.48
CA ASP A 275 15.21 -5.57 16.46
C ASP A 275 14.61 -5.63 15.05
N PHE A 276 15.17 -4.85 14.13
CA PHE A 276 14.83 -4.90 12.71
C PHE A 276 16.00 -4.46 11.84
N SER A 277 15.92 -4.75 10.55
CA SER A 277 16.93 -4.36 9.58
C SER A 277 16.34 -3.83 8.29
N GLY A 278 17.15 -3.09 7.52
CA GLY A 278 16.77 -2.61 6.21
C GLY A 278 17.97 -2.51 5.29
N ASN A 279 17.75 -2.78 4.01
CA ASN A 279 18.74 -2.64 2.95
C ASN A 279 18.16 -1.74 1.86
N PHE A 280 18.85 -0.64 1.58
CA PHE A 280 18.38 0.36 0.63
C PHE A 280 19.44 0.61 -0.44
N PHE A 281 19.00 0.99 -1.61
CA PHE A 281 19.81 1.16 -2.80
C PHE A 281 19.55 2.54 -3.38
N PHE A 282 20.58 3.37 -3.36
CA PHE A 282 20.51 4.75 -3.83
C PHE A 282 20.88 4.85 -5.30
N TYR A 283 20.16 5.70 -6.01
CA TYR A 283 20.34 5.98 -7.42
C TYR A 283 20.03 7.43 -7.76
N ILE A 284 20.90 8.06 -8.55
CA ILE A 284 20.65 9.33 -9.23
C ILE A 284 21.11 9.24 -10.68
N LYS A 285 20.59 10.14 -11.51
CA LYS A 285 21.05 10.35 -12.89
C LYS A 285 21.52 11.80 -13.00
N PRO A 286 22.80 12.07 -12.67
CA PRO A 286 23.33 13.44 -12.74
C PRO A 286 23.50 13.90 -14.18
N SER A 287 23.44 15.23 -14.39
CA SER A 287 23.80 15.83 -15.68
C SER A 287 25.30 15.68 -15.94
N SER A 288 25.73 15.78 -17.20
CA SER A 288 27.17 15.75 -17.56
C SER A 288 27.95 16.85 -16.85
N ILE A 289 27.33 18.04 -16.66
CA ILE A 289 27.92 19.16 -15.95
C ILE A 289 28.12 18.82 -14.47
N ASP A 290 27.12 18.20 -13.82
CA ASP A 290 27.24 17.78 -12.44
C ASP A 290 28.29 16.68 -12.26
N CYS A 291 28.42 15.76 -13.23
CA CYS A 291 29.46 14.72 -13.19
C CYS A 291 30.86 15.34 -13.19
N GLU A 292 31.13 16.33 -14.02
CA GLU A 292 32.41 17.03 -14.04
C GLU A 292 32.63 17.88 -12.77
N LYS A 293 31.60 18.63 -12.35
CA LYS A 293 31.66 19.54 -11.22
C LYS A 293 31.86 18.84 -9.89
N PHE A 294 31.12 17.75 -9.67
CA PHE A 294 31.10 17.00 -8.40
C PHE A 294 31.84 15.67 -8.46
N LEU A 295 32.52 15.40 -9.56
CA LEU A 295 33.31 14.19 -9.77
C LEU A 295 32.50 12.91 -9.61
N TYR A 296 31.25 12.92 -10.08
CA TYR A 296 30.44 11.69 -10.11
C TYR A 296 31.02 10.69 -11.11
N LYS A 297 31.10 9.43 -10.69
CA LYS A 297 31.69 8.36 -11.51
C LYS A 297 30.74 7.89 -12.61
N HIS A 298 29.44 7.92 -12.36
CA HIS A 298 28.44 7.35 -13.25
C HIS A 298 27.44 8.39 -13.72
N HIS A 299 27.16 8.42 -15.05
CA HIS A 299 26.12 9.23 -15.67
C HIS A 299 24.72 8.57 -15.56
N GLY A 300 24.66 7.31 -15.20
CA GLY A 300 23.46 6.48 -15.04
C GLY A 300 23.86 5.01 -14.85
N LEU A 301 22.91 4.19 -14.46
CA LEU A 301 23.14 2.78 -14.21
C LEU A 301 22.54 1.94 -15.35
N PRO A 302 23.21 0.85 -15.80
CA PRO A 302 22.69 -0.01 -16.85
C PRO A 302 21.42 -0.76 -16.44
N ASN A 303 21.33 -1.24 -15.21
CA ASN A 303 20.22 -2.04 -14.69
C ASN A 303 19.83 -1.57 -13.28
N PRO A 304 19.20 -0.39 -13.12
CA PRO A 304 18.86 0.13 -11.79
C PRO A 304 17.91 -0.81 -11.03
N MET A 305 18.03 -0.84 -9.70
CA MET A 305 17.12 -1.58 -8.83
C MET A 305 15.66 -1.17 -9.07
N PRO A 306 14.70 -2.12 -8.94
CA PRO A 306 13.28 -1.76 -8.99
C PRO A 306 12.94 -0.75 -7.90
N GLY A 307 12.15 0.27 -8.24
CA GLY A 307 11.85 1.39 -7.34
C GLY A 307 10.93 1.02 -6.17
N GLY A 308 10.98 1.84 -5.13
CA GLY A 308 10.16 1.77 -3.94
C GLY A 308 10.76 0.96 -2.80
N VAL A 309 10.25 1.18 -1.60
CA VAL A 309 10.66 0.47 -0.37
C VAL A 309 9.57 -0.48 0.07
N ILE A 310 9.93 -1.76 0.22
CA ILE A 310 9.01 -2.83 0.60
C ILE A 310 9.25 -3.21 2.07
N LEU A 311 8.17 -3.35 2.84
CA LEU A 311 8.23 -3.87 4.20
C LEU A 311 7.87 -5.35 4.20
N TYR A 312 8.80 -6.18 4.64
CA TYR A 312 8.60 -7.61 4.83
C TYR A 312 8.43 -7.94 6.32
N ARG A 313 7.45 -8.79 6.60
CA ARG A 313 7.32 -9.45 7.88
C ARG A 313 7.73 -10.91 7.70
N ASN A 314 8.93 -11.23 8.16
CA ASN A 314 9.57 -12.52 7.90
C ASN A 314 9.68 -12.78 6.37
N ALA A 315 9.13 -13.87 5.86
CA ALA A 315 9.26 -14.25 4.45
C ALA A 315 8.36 -13.45 3.48
N PHE A 316 7.34 -12.70 3.95
CA PHE A 316 6.31 -12.12 3.09
C PHE A 316 6.13 -10.62 3.26
N SER A 317 5.89 -9.91 2.15
CA SER A 317 5.59 -8.48 2.19
C SER A 317 4.23 -8.20 2.84
N ILE A 318 4.12 -7.02 3.45
CA ILE A 318 2.85 -6.47 3.93
C ILE A 318 2.24 -5.66 2.79
N SER A 319 1.01 -5.99 2.37
CA SER A 319 0.40 -5.49 1.13
C SER A 319 0.29 -3.97 1.02
N ALA A 320 0.12 -3.25 2.13
CA ALA A 320 0.11 -1.79 2.12
C ALA A 320 1.49 -1.16 1.81
N TYR A 321 2.57 -1.90 2.03
CA TYR A 321 3.95 -1.42 1.99
C TYR A 321 4.78 -2.14 0.92
N GLU A 322 4.21 -2.31 -0.27
CA GLU A 322 4.84 -2.96 -1.41
C GLU A 322 5.61 -1.99 -2.34
N GLY A 323 6.02 -0.83 -1.85
CA GLY A 323 6.81 0.14 -2.60
C GLY A 323 6.04 0.97 -3.64
N LYS A 324 4.72 0.81 -3.75
CA LYS A 324 3.87 1.68 -4.59
C LYS A 324 3.54 3.00 -3.89
N LYS A 325 3.48 2.99 -2.57
CA LYS A 325 3.16 4.11 -1.71
C LYS A 325 4.43 4.53 -0.96
N ASP A 326 4.67 5.82 -0.89
CA ASP A 326 5.76 6.40 -0.09
C ASP A 326 5.37 6.39 1.40
N TRP A 327 5.49 5.22 2.02
CA TRP A 327 5.11 5.03 3.43
C TRP A 327 6.15 5.59 4.42
N LEU A 328 7.40 5.79 3.98
CA LEU A 328 8.44 6.47 4.76
C LEU A 328 8.38 7.99 4.65
N GLY A 329 7.54 8.53 3.75
CA GLY A 329 7.33 9.97 3.62
C GLY A 329 8.49 10.74 2.99
N PHE A 330 9.34 10.11 2.18
CA PHE A 330 10.46 10.77 1.47
C PHE A 330 10.00 11.96 0.64
N GLY A 331 8.87 11.83 -0.06
CA GLY A 331 8.31 12.91 -0.87
C GLY A 331 7.90 14.13 -0.03
N LYS A 332 7.29 13.91 1.15
CA LYS A 332 6.93 14.99 2.08
C LYS A 332 8.19 15.63 2.69
N ARG A 333 9.16 14.80 3.09
CA ARG A 333 10.44 15.22 3.70
C ARG A 333 11.29 16.03 2.73
N SER A 334 11.42 15.59 1.48
CA SER A 334 12.22 16.28 0.46
C SER A 334 11.59 17.58 -0.02
N ARG A 335 10.27 17.73 -0.01
CA ARG A 335 9.60 19.01 -0.32
C ARG A 335 9.89 20.10 0.70
N LYS A 336 10.11 19.75 1.97
CA LYS A 336 10.54 20.70 3.01
C LYS A 336 11.99 21.15 2.81
N SER A 337 12.77 20.46 2.00
CA SER A 337 14.17 20.71 1.73
C SER A 337 14.47 20.51 0.24
N PRO A 338 14.10 21.48 -0.62
CA PRO A 338 14.06 21.30 -2.08
C PRO A 338 15.43 21.31 -2.77
N ALA A 339 16.54 21.41 -2.02
CA ALA A 339 17.88 21.43 -2.60
C ALA A 339 18.14 20.20 -3.50
N ALA A 340 18.82 20.41 -4.62
CA ALA A 340 19.26 19.32 -5.49
C ALA A 340 20.30 18.43 -4.82
N ALA A 341 20.44 17.20 -5.33
CA ALA A 341 21.40 16.22 -4.81
C ALA A 341 22.87 16.71 -4.88
N SER A 342 23.16 17.57 -5.84
CA SER A 342 24.47 18.24 -6.05
C SER A 342 24.58 19.59 -5.36
N HIS A 343 23.57 20.03 -4.58
CA HIS A 343 23.62 21.36 -3.97
C HIS A 343 24.56 21.40 -2.77
N PRO A 344 25.54 22.31 -2.76
CA PRO A 344 26.61 22.32 -1.75
C PRO A 344 26.16 22.72 -0.34
N THR A 345 25.04 23.42 -0.19
CA THR A 345 24.56 23.95 1.10
C THR A 345 23.98 22.87 2.04
N GLY A 346 23.92 21.63 1.59
CA GLY A 346 23.63 20.50 2.47
C GLY A 346 22.19 20.35 2.93
N ALA A 347 21.25 21.08 2.35
CA ALA A 347 19.84 20.93 2.65
C ALA A 347 19.15 19.80 1.85
N TRP A 348 19.90 19.08 1.00
CA TRP A 348 19.34 17.98 0.22
C TRP A 348 18.84 16.82 1.10
N ARG A 349 17.73 16.24 0.67
CA ARG A 349 17.14 15.04 1.24
C ARG A 349 16.84 14.01 0.16
N VAL A 350 17.01 12.74 0.48
CA VAL A 350 16.66 11.63 -0.41
C VAL A 350 15.20 11.75 -0.85
N ARG A 351 14.96 11.56 -2.15
CA ARG A 351 13.61 11.57 -2.76
C ARG A 351 13.13 10.14 -2.99
N GLU A 352 11.81 9.96 -3.03
CA GLU A 352 11.18 8.64 -3.24
C GLU A 352 11.64 7.92 -4.51
N ASN A 353 11.96 8.68 -5.58
CA ASN A 353 12.41 8.13 -6.87
C ASN A 353 13.94 7.89 -6.93
N GLN A 354 14.68 8.19 -5.87
CA GLN A 354 16.12 8.00 -5.78
C GLN A 354 16.49 6.79 -4.91
N ILE A 355 15.49 6.15 -4.32
CA ILE A 355 15.71 5.05 -3.38
C ILE A 355 14.83 3.87 -3.70
N SER A 356 15.37 2.70 -3.53
CA SER A 356 14.65 1.44 -3.49
C SER A 356 15.19 0.59 -2.35
N GLY A 357 14.49 -0.46 -1.96
CA GLY A 357 14.99 -1.32 -0.91
C GLY A 357 13.92 -2.08 -0.15
N LYS A 358 14.36 -2.72 0.90
CA LYS A 358 13.52 -3.52 1.77
C LYS A 358 13.81 -3.23 3.24
N VAL A 359 12.77 -3.34 4.04
CA VAL A 359 12.85 -3.38 5.50
C VAL A 359 12.29 -4.71 5.96
N GLU A 360 12.94 -5.35 6.91
CA GLU A 360 12.59 -6.67 7.42
C GLU A 360 12.29 -6.59 8.91
N ILE A 361 11.07 -6.97 9.28
CA ILE A 361 10.62 -7.10 10.67
C ILE A 361 10.25 -8.55 10.97
N ASP A 362 10.36 -8.93 12.23
CA ASP A 362 10.02 -10.25 12.72
C ASP A 362 8.71 -10.22 13.52
N LYS A 363 7.78 -11.13 13.23
CA LYS A 363 6.46 -11.17 13.87
C LYS A 363 6.53 -11.30 15.39
N ARG A 364 7.58 -11.95 15.92
CA ARG A 364 7.76 -12.18 17.35
C ARG A 364 8.54 -11.04 18.00
N CYS A 365 9.66 -10.63 17.38
CA CYS A 365 10.50 -9.57 17.94
C CYS A 365 9.81 -8.21 17.90
N ASN A 366 8.97 -7.97 16.88
CA ASN A 366 8.27 -6.70 16.65
C ASN A 366 6.74 -6.85 16.87
N GLU A 367 6.32 -7.53 17.97
CA GLU A 367 4.90 -7.77 18.28
C GLU A 367 4.08 -6.48 18.42
N VAL A 368 4.72 -5.38 18.81
CA VAL A 368 4.08 -4.06 18.98
C VAL A 368 3.67 -3.42 17.65
N LEU A 369 4.28 -3.84 16.53
CA LEU A 369 3.89 -3.46 15.17
C LEU A 369 2.74 -4.37 14.69
N GLN A 370 1.53 -4.13 15.15
CA GLN A 370 0.38 -4.99 14.88
C GLN A 370 -0.22 -4.75 13.49
N ASP A 371 -0.70 -5.85 12.86
CA ASP A 371 -1.45 -5.75 11.62
C ASP A 371 -2.85 -5.21 11.88
N LEU A 372 -3.34 -4.31 11.04
CA LEU A 372 -4.74 -3.92 11.01
C LEU A 372 -5.64 -5.14 10.77
N SER A 373 -6.84 -5.13 11.35
CA SER A 373 -7.80 -6.25 11.25
C SER A 373 -8.15 -6.63 9.81
N ASN A 374 -8.12 -5.65 8.89
CA ASN A 374 -8.32 -5.83 7.45
C ASN A 374 -7.08 -6.30 6.69
N ARG A 375 -5.92 -6.50 7.35
CA ARG A 375 -4.61 -6.85 6.77
C ARG A 375 -4.08 -5.86 5.72
N GLN A 376 -4.58 -4.64 5.68
CA GLN A 376 -4.16 -3.63 4.72
C GLN A 376 -3.03 -2.73 5.20
N GLY A 377 -2.38 -3.03 6.33
CA GLY A 377 -1.26 -2.28 6.87
C GLY A 377 -0.99 -2.57 8.34
N LEU A 378 -0.11 -1.78 8.92
CA LEU A 378 0.18 -1.77 10.35
C LEU A 378 -0.67 -0.71 11.06
N ASP A 379 -0.91 -0.93 12.33
CA ASP A 379 -1.50 0.09 13.20
C ASP A 379 -0.51 1.25 13.39
N GLU A 380 -0.91 2.46 12.97
CA GLU A 380 -0.07 3.67 13.00
C GLU A 380 -0.03 4.26 14.44
N ASN A 381 0.43 3.47 15.40
CA ASN A 381 0.63 3.87 16.78
C ASN A 381 2.04 4.47 17.01
N ILE A 382 2.36 4.80 18.27
CA ILE A 382 3.66 5.40 18.63
C ILE A 382 4.87 4.50 18.26
N TYR A 383 4.71 3.17 18.29
CA TYR A 383 5.78 2.25 17.90
C TYR A 383 6.03 2.29 16.39
N TYR A 384 4.95 2.41 15.58
CA TYR A 384 5.08 2.59 14.14
C TYR A 384 5.76 3.92 13.79
N GLN A 385 5.40 5.01 14.48
CA GLN A 385 6.05 6.30 14.29
C GLN A 385 7.54 6.20 14.60
N LEU A 386 7.91 5.65 15.76
CA LEU A 386 9.31 5.44 16.14
C LEU A 386 10.05 4.55 15.15
N PHE A 387 9.43 3.47 14.66
CA PHE A 387 9.98 2.59 13.64
C PHE A 387 10.35 3.36 12.36
N VAL A 388 9.45 4.20 11.85
CA VAL A 388 9.69 5.04 10.68
C VAL A 388 10.81 6.06 10.95
N ASP A 389 10.80 6.71 12.11
CA ASP A 389 11.79 7.72 12.47
C ASP A 389 13.19 7.13 12.60
N ILE A 390 13.34 5.92 13.17
CA ILE A 390 14.63 5.21 13.23
C ILE A 390 15.16 4.94 11.81
N ILE A 391 14.32 4.50 10.88
CA ILE A 391 14.73 4.30 9.49
C ILE A 391 15.18 5.61 8.87
N LEU A 392 14.45 6.69 9.11
CA LEU A 392 14.78 8.03 8.58
C LEU A 392 16.07 8.60 9.21
N LEU A 393 16.43 8.22 10.43
CA LEU A 393 17.73 8.53 11.02
C LEU A 393 18.87 7.85 10.26
N GLY A 394 18.72 6.59 9.86
CA GLY A 394 19.70 5.92 8.99
C GLY A 394 19.89 6.67 7.65
N PHE A 395 18.80 7.18 7.05
CA PHE A 395 18.92 8.03 5.87
C PHE A 395 19.55 9.39 6.17
N LYS A 396 19.36 9.97 7.37
CA LYS A 396 20.02 11.20 7.78
C LYS A 396 21.55 11.03 7.84
N GLU A 397 22.04 9.87 8.28
CA GLU A 397 23.47 9.54 8.25
C GLU A 397 24.00 9.43 6.81
N PHE A 398 23.30 8.73 5.92
CA PHE A 398 23.64 8.68 4.51
C PHE A 398 23.65 10.07 3.84
N GLU A 399 22.64 10.88 4.11
CA GLU A 399 22.56 12.25 3.60
C GLU A 399 23.72 13.12 4.10
N ARG A 400 24.10 12.99 5.38
CA ARG A 400 25.21 13.70 5.99
C ARG A 400 26.53 13.31 5.33
N TYR A 401 26.82 12.00 5.26
CA TYR A 401 28.00 11.46 4.59
C TYR A 401 28.15 12.03 3.16
N ARG A 402 27.11 11.90 2.36
CA ARG A 402 27.12 12.37 0.98
C ARG A 402 27.25 13.89 0.85
N GLN A 403 26.58 14.65 1.72
CA GLN A 403 26.67 16.11 1.75
C GLN A 403 28.06 16.60 2.11
N ASP A 404 28.74 15.93 3.03
CA ASP A 404 30.10 16.32 3.43
C ASP A 404 31.07 16.13 2.27
N ILE A 405 30.99 15.04 1.52
CA ILE A 405 31.79 14.85 0.28
C ILE A 405 31.50 15.97 -0.72
N VAL A 406 30.22 16.24 -1.03
CA VAL A 406 29.83 17.28 -2.00
C VAL A 406 30.32 18.67 -1.56
N ARG A 407 30.27 18.99 -0.26
CA ARG A 407 30.78 20.26 0.27
C ARG A 407 32.27 20.42 0.07
N HIS A 408 33.06 19.40 0.38
CA HIS A 408 34.52 19.44 0.20
C HIS A 408 34.91 19.62 -1.27
N ILE A 409 34.24 18.91 -2.17
CA ILE A 409 34.45 19.09 -3.62
C ILE A 409 34.03 20.50 -4.07
N ASN A 410 32.95 21.07 -3.52
CA ASN A 410 32.48 22.39 -3.88
C ASN A 410 33.42 23.52 -3.39
N VAL A 411 33.99 23.40 -2.19
CA VAL A 411 35.00 24.35 -1.67
C VAL A 411 36.17 24.48 -2.65
N LYS A 412 36.60 23.38 -3.27
CA LYS A 412 37.59 23.43 -4.35
C LYS A 412 37.09 24.23 -5.56
N ASN A 413 35.86 24.00 -5.98
CA ASN A 413 35.31 24.70 -7.11
C ASN A 413 35.21 26.21 -6.85
N GLU A 414 35.00 26.62 -5.59
CA GLU A 414 35.01 28.02 -5.16
C GLU A 414 36.42 28.58 -5.04
N SER A 415 37.43 27.83 -4.60
CA SER A 415 38.81 28.27 -4.50
C SER A 415 39.50 28.45 -5.86
N VAL A 416 38.94 27.90 -6.92
CA VAL A 416 39.32 28.13 -8.34
C VAL A 416 38.56 29.30 -8.97
N VAL A 417 37.72 30.02 -8.22
CA VAL A 417 37.06 31.22 -8.72
C VAL A 417 38.12 32.32 -8.90
N VAL A 418 38.70 32.32 -10.08
CA VAL A 418 39.15 33.56 -10.73
C VAL A 418 38.05 34.61 -10.52
N PRO A 419 38.35 35.86 -10.09
CA PRO A 419 37.36 36.88 -9.81
C PRO A 419 36.34 36.91 -10.93
N ALA A 420 35.07 36.89 -10.57
CA ALA A 420 33.94 36.77 -11.49
C ALA A 420 34.11 37.80 -12.62
N LYS A 421 34.65 37.37 -13.75
CA LYS A 421 34.50 38.11 -14.99
C LYS A 421 33.02 38.10 -15.27
N THR A 422 32.42 39.28 -15.38
CA THR A 422 31.04 39.41 -15.89
C THR A 422 30.88 38.46 -17.06
N PRO A 423 29.83 37.59 -17.07
CA PRO A 423 29.64 36.67 -18.17
C PRO A 423 29.78 37.37 -19.51
N VAL A 424 30.45 36.74 -20.46
CA VAL A 424 30.66 37.36 -21.79
C VAL A 424 29.30 37.51 -22.46
N SER A 425 28.36 36.62 -22.18
CA SER A 425 26.95 36.74 -22.58
C SER A 425 26.31 38.06 -22.13
N ASP A 426 26.52 38.51 -20.88
CA ASP A 426 25.97 39.78 -20.38
C ASP A 426 26.57 40.98 -21.10
N LYS A 427 27.88 40.96 -21.38
CA LYS A 427 28.55 42.01 -22.19
C LYS A 427 27.98 42.09 -23.60
N VAL A 428 27.71 40.92 -24.20
CA VAL A 428 27.16 40.83 -25.57
C VAL A 428 25.69 41.25 -25.59
N VAL A 429 24.90 40.88 -24.59
CA VAL A 429 23.48 41.28 -24.48
C VAL A 429 23.36 42.79 -24.27
N GLN A 430 24.22 43.39 -23.43
CA GLN A 430 24.22 44.86 -23.20
C GLN A 430 24.74 45.64 -24.41
N ASN A 431 25.69 45.10 -25.15
CA ASN A 431 26.24 45.73 -26.35
C ASN A 431 26.49 44.69 -27.47
N PRO A 432 25.50 44.39 -28.32
CA PRO A 432 25.63 43.40 -29.40
C PRO A 432 26.71 43.78 -30.45
N LYS A 433 27.09 45.04 -30.55
CA LYS A 433 28.14 45.48 -31.47
C LYS A 433 29.55 45.06 -31.01
N SER A 434 29.72 44.54 -29.82
CA SER A 434 30.99 44.01 -29.31
C SER A 434 31.36 42.62 -29.85
N ILE A 435 30.44 41.89 -30.49
CA ILE A 435 30.67 40.55 -31.02
C ILE A 435 31.91 40.46 -31.93
N PRO A 436 32.12 41.37 -32.92
CA PRO A 436 33.28 41.30 -33.80
C PRO A 436 34.61 41.61 -33.11
N THR A 437 34.58 42.15 -31.90
CA THR A 437 35.78 42.57 -31.14
C THR A 437 36.13 41.61 -30.01
N LEU A 438 35.41 40.49 -29.89
CA LEU A 438 35.69 39.43 -28.91
C LEU A 438 37.02 38.76 -29.24
N THR A 439 37.83 38.52 -28.22
CA THR A 439 39.00 37.69 -28.36
C THR A 439 38.62 36.21 -28.54
N GLU A 440 39.51 35.39 -29.08
CA GLU A 440 39.26 33.98 -29.28
C GLU A 440 38.86 33.25 -27.98
N GLN A 441 39.44 33.65 -26.85
CA GLN A 441 39.08 33.15 -25.53
C GLN A 441 37.67 33.54 -25.08
N GLU A 442 37.29 34.82 -25.29
CA GLU A 442 35.94 35.29 -24.95
C GLU A 442 34.88 34.66 -25.88
N ALA A 443 35.20 34.43 -27.16
CA ALA A 443 34.30 33.74 -28.07
C ALA A 443 34.06 32.28 -27.66
N LYS A 444 35.10 31.60 -27.19
CA LYS A 444 34.98 30.23 -26.66
C LYS A 444 34.18 30.20 -25.36
N GLN A 445 34.43 31.13 -24.44
CA GLN A 445 33.67 31.28 -23.22
C GLN A 445 32.19 31.57 -23.50
N LEU A 446 31.86 32.44 -24.43
CA LEU A 446 30.49 32.72 -24.86
C LEU A 446 29.81 31.45 -25.42
N ALA A 447 30.54 30.67 -26.22
CA ALA A 447 30.00 29.41 -26.74
C ALA A 447 29.68 28.41 -25.64
N ASP A 448 30.55 28.30 -24.62
CA ASP A 448 30.32 27.43 -23.45
C ASP A 448 29.15 27.94 -22.58
N GLU A 449 29.04 29.26 -22.36
CA GLU A 449 27.91 29.89 -21.66
C GLU A 449 26.59 29.59 -22.38
N ILE A 450 26.55 29.77 -23.72
CA ILE A 450 25.34 29.48 -24.53
C ILE A 450 24.99 27.98 -24.45
N LYS A 451 25.99 27.09 -24.47
CA LYS A 451 25.77 25.66 -24.38
C LYS A 451 25.16 25.29 -23.01
N ASN A 452 25.67 25.87 -21.93
CA ASN A 452 25.16 25.67 -20.58
C ASN A 452 23.72 26.20 -20.44
N TYR A 453 23.42 27.41 -20.90
CA TYR A 453 22.06 27.95 -20.89
C TYR A 453 21.07 27.11 -21.71
N ARG A 454 21.52 26.55 -22.86
CA ARG A 454 20.69 25.61 -23.63
C ARG A 454 20.40 24.35 -22.87
N GLN A 455 21.41 23.80 -22.17
CA GLN A 455 21.25 22.59 -21.37
C GLN A 455 20.31 22.84 -20.20
N GLU A 456 20.53 23.91 -19.43
CA GLU A 456 19.62 24.30 -18.33
C GLU A 456 18.18 24.53 -18.80
N SER A 457 18.01 25.17 -19.97
CA SER A 457 16.70 25.38 -20.59
C SER A 457 16.05 24.08 -21.05
N GLN A 458 16.84 23.08 -21.51
CA GLN A 458 16.32 21.75 -21.88
C GLN A 458 15.92 20.98 -20.65
N ASP A 459 16.75 21.01 -19.60
CA ASP A 459 16.48 20.31 -18.34
C ASP A 459 15.25 20.90 -17.65
N ALA A 460 15.11 22.22 -17.60
CA ALA A 460 13.93 22.91 -17.09
C ALA A 460 12.66 22.61 -17.91
N ARG A 461 12.79 22.46 -19.26
CA ARG A 461 11.66 22.04 -20.11
C ARG A 461 11.28 20.59 -19.85
N GLN A 462 12.25 19.68 -19.69
CA GLN A 462 11.95 18.27 -19.35
C GLN A 462 11.27 18.16 -17.97
N GLU A 463 11.77 18.90 -16.99
CA GLU A 463 11.17 18.93 -15.65
C GLU A 463 9.73 19.48 -15.72
N ARG A 464 9.50 20.55 -16.48
CA ARG A 464 8.17 21.12 -16.73
C ARG A 464 7.25 20.14 -17.44
N THR A 465 7.75 19.40 -18.44
CA THR A 465 6.99 18.39 -19.17
C THR A 465 6.60 17.24 -18.24
N THR A 466 7.52 16.79 -17.37
CA THR A 466 7.25 15.73 -16.39
C THR A 466 6.20 16.16 -15.37
N VAL A 467 6.27 17.42 -14.91
CA VAL A 467 5.25 18.00 -14.01
C VAL A 467 3.91 18.14 -14.72
N GLU A 468 3.88 18.57 -15.98
CA GLU A 468 2.65 18.66 -16.78
C GLU A 468 2.04 17.30 -17.08
N GLU A 469 2.85 16.26 -17.34
CA GLU A 469 2.38 14.89 -17.53
C GLU A 469 1.78 14.32 -16.24
N ARG A 470 2.42 14.57 -15.09
CA ARG A 470 1.90 14.17 -13.78
C ARG A 470 0.58 14.89 -13.47
N TYR A 471 0.50 16.19 -13.74
CA TYR A 471 -0.73 16.96 -13.58
C TYR A 471 -1.85 16.46 -14.52
N LYS A 472 -1.53 16.13 -15.77
CA LYS A 472 -2.49 15.51 -16.71
C LYS A 472 -2.93 14.11 -16.24
N TYR A 473 -2.04 13.35 -15.61
CA TYR A 473 -2.38 12.06 -15.03
C TYR A 473 -3.35 12.20 -13.85
N ASP A 474 -3.06 13.14 -12.94
CA ASP A 474 -3.93 13.43 -11.80
C ASP A 474 -5.31 13.93 -12.24
N ILE A 475 -5.37 14.79 -13.27
CA ILE A 475 -6.63 15.20 -13.91
C ILE A 475 -7.37 14.01 -14.54
N ARG A 476 -6.67 13.06 -15.17
CA ARG A 476 -7.30 11.85 -15.71
C ARG A 476 -7.92 11.00 -14.63
N ILE A 477 -7.23 10.81 -13.50
CA ILE A 477 -7.78 10.09 -12.33
C ILE A 477 -9.02 10.81 -11.81
N LEU A 478 -8.96 12.14 -11.64
CA LEU A 478 -10.10 12.95 -11.21
C LEU A 478 -11.28 12.84 -12.19
N ASN A 479 -11.01 12.86 -13.50
CA ASN A 479 -12.05 12.68 -14.53
C ASN A 479 -12.65 11.26 -14.53
N VAL A 480 -11.85 10.23 -14.27
CA VAL A 480 -12.34 8.86 -14.11
C VAL A 480 -13.24 8.76 -12.88
N LEU A 481 -12.82 9.32 -11.76
CA LEU A 481 -13.61 9.37 -10.53
C LEU A 481 -14.90 10.17 -10.72
N ALA A 482 -14.84 11.31 -11.41
CA ALA A 482 -16.02 12.10 -11.78
C ALA A 482 -16.97 11.33 -12.73
N THR A 483 -16.41 10.58 -13.71
CA THR A 483 -17.20 9.76 -14.63
C THR A 483 -17.86 8.58 -13.91
N ILE A 484 -17.18 7.96 -12.95
CA ILE A 484 -17.75 6.92 -12.09
C ILE A 484 -18.87 7.54 -11.24
N GLY A 485 -18.67 8.74 -10.70
CA GLY A 485 -19.69 9.50 -9.99
C GLY A 485 -20.93 9.79 -10.84
N LEU A 486 -20.74 10.26 -12.09
CA LEU A 486 -21.83 10.54 -13.03
C LEU A 486 -22.58 9.26 -13.44
N LYS A 487 -21.89 8.13 -13.64
CA LYS A 487 -22.54 6.84 -13.91
C LYS A 487 -23.33 6.32 -12.70
N ALA A 488 -22.77 6.47 -11.50
CA ALA A 488 -23.48 6.16 -10.27
C ALA A 488 -24.73 7.04 -10.11
N SER A 489 -24.66 8.33 -10.48
CA SER A 489 -25.81 9.25 -10.54
C SER A 489 -26.90 8.77 -11.51
N SER A 490 -26.51 8.34 -12.71
CA SER A 490 -27.48 7.83 -13.70
C SER A 490 -28.20 6.57 -13.21
N ILE A 491 -27.44 5.63 -12.62
CA ILE A 491 -28.01 4.40 -12.03
C ILE A 491 -28.94 4.76 -10.86
N ALA A 492 -28.54 5.70 -10.05
CA ALA A 492 -29.30 6.11 -8.91
C ALA A 492 -30.57 6.89 -9.30
N HIS A 493 -30.57 7.63 -10.43
CA HIS A 493 -31.76 8.23 -11.02
C HIS A 493 -32.76 7.16 -11.52
N GLU A 494 -32.30 6.10 -12.18
CA GLU A 494 -33.10 4.95 -12.53
C GLU A 494 -33.71 4.28 -11.29
N MET A 495 -32.91 4.07 -10.27
CA MET A 495 -33.36 3.49 -9.00
C MET A 495 -34.35 4.41 -8.24
N ARG A 496 -34.27 5.76 -8.42
CA ARG A 496 -35.22 6.71 -7.84
C ARG A 496 -36.61 6.56 -8.45
N ASN A 497 -36.70 6.25 -9.74
CA ASN A 497 -37.98 5.98 -10.41
C ASN A 497 -38.63 4.67 -9.89
N ASP A 498 -37.81 3.67 -9.54
CA ASP A 498 -38.28 2.41 -8.96
C ASP A 498 -38.59 2.49 -7.46
N ARG A 499 -38.06 3.53 -6.78
CA ARG A 499 -38.23 3.78 -5.35
C ARG A 499 -39.68 3.76 -4.89
N ASN A 500 -40.53 4.54 -5.59
CA ASN A 500 -41.92 4.65 -5.26
C ASN A 500 -42.66 3.31 -5.47
N SER A 501 -42.27 2.54 -6.48
CA SER A 501 -42.81 1.22 -6.75
C SER A 501 -42.48 0.21 -5.66
N ILE A 502 -41.22 0.23 -5.17
CA ILE A 502 -40.73 -0.73 -4.15
C ILE A 502 -41.44 -0.49 -2.80
N SER A 503 -41.60 0.74 -2.37
CA SER A 503 -42.27 1.09 -1.11
C SER A 503 -43.79 0.84 -1.22
N THR A 504 -44.41 1.35 -2.27
CA THR A 504 -45.86 1.30 -2.47
C THR A 504 -46.38 -0.12 -2.73
N ASN A 505 -45.59 -0.98 -3.39
CA ASN A 505 -46.00 -2.36 -3.66
C ASN A 505 -46.21 -3.18 -2.38
N THR A 506 -45.35 -3.00 -1.35
CA THR A 506 -45.54 -3.70 -0.08
C THR A 506 -46.79 -3.25 0.65
N ASP A 507 -47.05 -1.95 0.64
CA ASP A 507 -48.28 -1.38 1.24
C ASP A 507 -49.53 -1.81 0.49
N HIS A 508 -49.48 -1.86 -0.86
CA HIS A 508 -50.58 -2.37 -1.69
C HIS A 508 -50.84 -3.86 -1.42
N ILE A 509 -49.79 -4.69 -1.28
CA ILE A 509 -49.95 -6.10 -0.95
C ILE A 509 -50.62 -6.26 0.41
N ILE A 510 -50.17 -5.50 1.42
CA ILE A 510 -50.77 -5.52 2.78
C ILE A 510 -52.26 -5.11 2.70
N SER A 511 -52.57 -3.99 2.00
CA SER A 511 -53.94 -3.51 1.83
C SER A 511 -54.82 -4.52 1.11
N ALA A 512 -54.32 -5.14 0.03
CA ALA A 512 -55.05 -6.16 -0.70
C ALA A 512 -55.34 -7.41 0.16
N LEU A 513 -54.37 -7.85 0.96
CA LEU A 513 -54.56 -8.97 1.87
C LEU A 513 -55.56 -8.67 2.98
N GLN A 514 -55.64 -7.42 3.44
CA GLN A 514 -56.61 -6.95 4.40
C GLN A 514 -58.01 -6.88 3.76
N GLU A 515 -58.13 -6.32 2.56
CA GLU A 515 -59.38 -6.18 1.83
C GLU A 515 -59.99 -7.54 1.46
N TYR A 516 -59.16 -8.51 1.10
CA TYR A 516 -59.61 -9.88 0.82
C TYR A 516 -59.87 -10.72 2.08
N GLY A 517 -59.68 -10.16 3.29
CA GLY A 517 -59.87 -10.86 4.56
C GLY A 517 -58.82 -11.95 4.85
N MET A 518 -57.72 -11.99 4.08
CA MET A 518 -56.66 -13.01 4.24
C MET A 518 -55.64 -12.65 5.31
N TRP A 519 -55.56 -11.40 5.73
CA TRP A 519 -54.58 -10.93 6.70
C TRP A 519 -54.71 -11.58 8.06
N ASP A 520 -55.92 -11.68 8.59
CA ASP A 520 -56.22 -12.29 9.89
C ASP A 520 -55.93 -13.79 9.87
N GLU A 521 -56.25 -14.44 8.74
CA GLU A 521 -55.96 -15.86 8.55
C GLU A 521 -54.45 -16.13 8.50
N LEU A 522 -53.67 -15.31 7.80
CA LEU A 522 -52.23 -15.40 7.69
C LEU A 522 -51.49 -15.03 9.01
N SER A 523 -52.16 -14.21 9.84
CA SER A 523 -51.66 -13.81 11.16
C SER A 523 -51.97 -14.83 12.26
N SER A 524 -52.71 -15.88 11.94
CA SER A 524 -53.15 -16.92 12.92
C SER A 524 -51.92 -17.66 13.50
N PRO A 525 -52.01 -18.11 14.81
CA PRO A 525 -50.90 -18.78 15.47
C PRO A 525 -50.44 -20.08 14.79
N GLU A 526 -51.30 -20.73 14.00
CA GLU A 526 -50.95 -21.92 13.25
C GLU A 526 -50.11 -21.65 12.02
N LYS A 527 -50.37 -20.58 11.30
CA LYS A 527 -49.62 -20.17 10.06
C LYS A 527 -48.36 -19.39 10.37
N THR A 528 -48.23 -18.80 11.56
CA THR A 528 -47.06 -18.03 12.00
C THR A 528 -45.94 -18.85 12.66
N LYS A 529 -46.18 -20.14 12.90
CA LYS A 529 -45.20 -21.06 13.57
C LYS A 529 -43.84 -21.16 12.90
N LYS A 530 -43.77 -20.98 11.55
CA LYS A 530 -42.51 -21.07 10.80
C LYS A 530 -42.14 -19.68 10.32
N ALA A 531 -41.07 -19.09 10.82
CA ALA A 531 -40.64 -17.73 10.53
C ALA A 531 -40.50 -17.45 9.02
N TYR A 532 -40.03 -18.41 8.21
CA TYR A 532 -39.89 -18.30 6.76
C TYR A 532 -41.23 -18.42 5.96
N LYS A 533 -42.33 -18.72 6.65
CA LYS A 533 -43.70 -18.76 6.09
C LYS A 533 -44.64 -17.75 6.74
N ASN A 534 -44.14 -16.96 7.68
CA ASN A 534 -44.88 -15.93 8.36
C ASN A 534 -44.99 -14.69 7.44
N VAL A 535 -46.01 -14.64 6.61
CA VAL A 535 -46.20 -13.62 5.58
C VAL A 535 -46.24 -12.19 6.16
N PRO A 536 -46.98 -11.89 7.26
CA PRO A 536 -46.96 -10.56 7.87
C PRO A 536 -45.55 -10.11 8.28
N VAL A 537 -44.81 -10.97 8.96
CA VAL A 537 -43.44 -10.65 9.42
C VAL A 537 -42.46 -10.53 8.24
N LEU A 538 -42.63 -11.32 7.19
CA LEU A 538 -41.78 -11.21 5.99
C LEU A 538 -42.04 -9.92 5.22
N LEU A 539 -43.30 -9.49 5.10
CA LEU A 539 -43.66 -8.22 4.47
C LEU A 539 -43.13 -7.02 5.27
N GLU A 540 -43.24 -7.03 6.61
CA GLU A 540 -42.72 -5.98 7.45
C GLU A 540 -41.17 -5.89 7.39
N LYS A 541 -40.48 -7.03 7.46
CA LYS A 541 -39.02 -7.08 7.24
C LYS A 541 -38.60 -6.63 5.84
N GLY A 542 -39.41 -6.93 4.83
CA GLY A 542 -39.24 -6.44 3.47
C GLY A 542 -39.32 -4.92 3.41
N ARG A 543 -40.34 -4.34 4.06
CA ARG A 543 -40.55 -2.89 4.16
C ARG A 543 -39.39 -2.18 4.86
N GLU A 544 -38.95 -2.69 6.01
CA GLU A 544 -37.80 -2.14 6.73
C GLU A 544 -36.49 -2.18 5.92
N LYS A 545 -36.23 -3.29 5.22
CA LYS A 545 -35.04 -3.41 4.36
C LYS A 545 -35.12 -2.48 3.15
N SER A 546 -36.28 -2.37 2.53
CA SER A 546 -36.50 -1.45 1.41
C SER A 546 -36.31 0.01 1.84
N ALA A 547 -36.80 0.40 3.02
CA ALA A 547 -36.60 1.74 3.57
C ALA A 547 -35.13 2.05 3.83
N LYS A 548 -34.34 1.09 4.37
CA LYS A 548 -32.89 1.27 4.56
C LYS A 548 -32.14 1.41 3.24
N ILE A 549 -32.47 0.61 2.23
CA ILE A 549 -31.86 0.70 0.91
C ILE A 549 -32.19 2.05 0.26
N ILE A 550 -33.42 2.51 0.37
CA ILE A 550 -33.87 3.80 -0.16
C ILE A 550 -33.12 4.95 0.52
N SER A 551 -33.00 4.93 1.84
CA SER A 551 -32.24 5.95 2.59
C SER A 551 -30.77 6.00 2.22
N PHE A 552 -30.13 4.83 2.07
CA PHE A 552 -28.75 4.74 1.61
C PHE A 552 -28.58 5.29 0.18
N MET A 553 -29.51 4.95 -0.71
CA MET A 553 -29.52 5.45 -2.10
C MET A 553 -29.72 6.95 -2.17
N ASP A 554 -30.63 7.51 -1.37
CA ASP A 554 -30.88 8.95 -1.31
C ASP A 554 -29.66 9.72 -0.83
N THR A 555 -28.93 9.17 0.15
CA THR A 555 -27.68 9.75 0.63
C THR A 555 -26.62 9.75 -0.47
N MET A 556 -26.42 8.62 -1.17
CA MET A 556 -25.50 8.54 -2.31
C MET A 556 -25.88 9.50 -3.45
N LEU A 557 -27.17 9.62 -3.75
CA LEU A 557 -27.67 10.50 -4.81
C LEU A 557 -27.43 11.97 -4.50
N SER A 558 -27.70 12.39 -3.26
CA SER A 558 -27.47 13.77 -2.84
C SER A 558 -26.00 14.18 -2.96
N GLU A 559 -25.09 13.23 -2.78
CA GLU A 559 -23.65 13.47 -2.96
C GLU A 559 -23.22 13.58 -4.43
N ILE A 560 -23.89 12.90 -5.33
CA ILE A 560 -23.50 12.77 -6.74
C ILE A 560 -24.13 13.85 -7.63
N GLU A 561 -25.36 14.27 -7.37
CA GLU A 561 -26.12 15.20 -8.23
C GLU A 561 -25.66 16.67 -8.15
N LYS A 562 -24.90 17.06 -7.12
CA LYS A 562 -24.59 18.46 -6.83
C LYS A 562 -23.25 18.96 -7.35
N ARG A 563 -22.44 18.18 -8.06
CA ARG A 563 -21.03 18.51 -8.31
C ARG A 563 -20.76 19.20 -9.66
N GLN A 564 -20.72 20.55 -9.64
CA GLN A 564 -20.02 21.37 -10.64
C GLN A 564 -18.78 21.96 -10.00
N PHE A 565 -17.63 21.32 -10.17
CA PHE A 565 -16.34 21.78 -9.61
C PHE A 565 -15.79 23.03 -10.32
N ARG A 566 -16.56 24.11 -10.42
CA ARG A 566 -16.10 25.39 -10.94
C ARG A 566 -15.79 26.32 -9.76
N PRO A 567 -14.52 26.70 -9.57
CA PRO A 567 -14.20 27.69 -8.54
C PRO A 567 -14.69 29.07 -9.00
N GLU A 568 -15.39 29.75 -8.11
CA GLU A 568 -15.90 31.12 -8.27
C GLU A 568 -15.65 31.90 -6.98
N MET A 569 -15.62 33.25 -7.06
CA MET A 569 -15.57 34.07 -5.85
C MET A 569 -16.91 33.95 -5.13
N GLN A 570 -16.89 33.42 -3.92
CA GLN A 570 -18.10 33.16 -3.15
C GLN A 570 -17.93 33.55 -1.69
N SER A 571 -19.04 33.91 -1.06
CA SER A 571 -19.09 34.18 0.39
C SER A 571 -19.04 32.87 1.17
N VAL A 572 -17.95 32.67 1.91
CA VAL A 572 -17.77 31.47 2.75
C VAL A 572 -18.88 31.32 3.78
N THR A 573 -19.34 32.46 4.34
CA THR A 573 -20.40 32.49 5.35
C THR A 573 -21.75 32.04 4.78
N GLU A 574 -22.09 32.46 3.55
CA GLU A 574 -23.33 32.03 2.88
C GLU A 574 -23.32 30.54 2.57
N LEU A 575 -22.19 30.01 2.06
CA LEU A 575 -22.02 28.59 1.77
C LEU A 575 -22.13 27.73 3.03
N LEU A 576 -21.50 28.13 4.12
CA LEU A 576 -21.59 27.40 5.39
C LEU A 576 -23.01 27.43 5.98
N ASN A 577 -23.75 28.53 5.82
CA ASN A 577 -25.16 28.60 6.22
C ASN A 577 -26.02 27.66 5.39
N HIS A 578 -25.77 27.54 4.09
CA HIS A 578 -26.48 26.61 3.21
C HIS A 578 -26.25 25.14 3.59
N ILE A 579 -25.00 24.78 3.94
CA ILE A 579 -24.65 23.46 4.48
C ILE A 579 -25.40 23.18 5.78
N LYS A 580 -25.40 24.14 6.71
CA LYS A 580 -26.13 24.06 7.98
C LYS A 580 -27.61 23.79 7.76
N GLU A 581 -28.30 24.61 6.93
CA GLU A 581 -29.74 24.48 6.66
C GLU A 581 -30.10 23.10 6.09
N ASN A 582 -29.27 22.55 5.18
CA ASN A 582 -29.49 21.25 4.61
C ASN A 582 -29.42 20.14 5.66
N TRP A 583 -28.40 20.18 6.50
CA TRP A 583 -28.17 19.15 7.52
C TRP A 583 -29.16 19.23 8.68
N GLU A 584 -29.50 20.41 9.18
CA GLU A 584 -30.51 20.58 10.23
C GLU A 584 -31.92 20.20 9.77
N ARG A 585 -32.24 20.37 8.47
CA ARG A 585 -33.49 19.92 7.88
C ARG A 585 -33.60 18.39 7.85
N ASP A 586 -32.50 17.72 7.50
CA ASP A 586 -32.47 16.26 7.32
C ASP A 586 -32.29 15.51 8.66
N TYR A 587 -31.72 16.16 9.67
CA TYR A 587 -31.45 15.60 11.00
C TYR A 587 -31.91 16.53 12.13
N ALA A 588 -33.21 16.45 12.49
CA ALA A 588 -33.84 17.33 13.50
C ALA A 588 -33.24 17.25 14.92
N TRP A 589 -32.42 16.24 15.22
CA TRP A 589 -31.72 16.08 16.49
C TRP A 589 -30.31 16.71 16.52
N MET A 590 -29.88 17.32 15.39
CA MET A 590 -28.60 17.97 15.24
C MET A 590 -28.77 19.50 15.19
N SER A 591 -27.77 20.22 15.74
CA SER A 591 -27.65 21.67 15.66
C SER A 591 -26.26 22.06 15.20
N VAL A 592 -26.18 22.90 14.17
CA VAL A 592 -24.90 23.39 13.61
C VAL A 592 -24.79 24.89 13.89
N ARG A 593 -23.72 25.27 14.60
CA ARG A 593 -23.38 26.67 14.88
C ARG A 593 -22.24 27.11 13.96
N ILE A 594 -22.43 28.22 13.26
CA ILE A 594 -21.41 28.81 12.39
C ILE A 594 -20.86 30.05 13.08
N GLU A 595 -19.53 30.09 13.24
CA GLU A 595 -18.75 31.22 13.74
C GLU A 595 -17.80 31.65 12.62
N ALA A 596 -18.27 32.52 11.74
CA ALA A 596 -17.51 33.03 10.61
C ALA A 596 -17.58 34.55 10.57
N ASP A 597 -16.46 35.19 10.23
CA ASP A 597 -16.43 36.63 10.02
C ASP A 597 -17.26 37.02 8.78
N SER A 598 -18.16 37.99 8.95
CA SER A 598 -18.98 38.50 7.86
C SER A 598 -18.12 39.24 6.84
N GLY A 599 -18.03 38.69 5.64
CA GLY A 599 -17.28 39.31 4.53
C GLY A 599 -16.07 38.52 4.03
N ILE A 600 -15.89 37.27 4.50
CA ILE A 600 -14.88 36.39 3.91
C ILE A 600 -15.38 35.91 2.54
N GLU A 601 -14.78 36.47 1.49
CA GLU A 601 -14.93 35.98 0.11
C GLU A 601 -13.68 35.21 -0.31
N TYR A 602 -13.86 34.04 -0.89
CA TYR A 602 -12.76 33.20 -1.33
C TYR A 602 -13.05 32.57 -2.71
N TYR A 603 -11.98 32.36 -3.50
CA TYR A 603 -12.09 31.72 -4.81
C TYR A 603 -12.08 30.20 -4.63
N LEU A 604 -13.25 29.61 -4.53
CA LEU A 604 -13.43 28.19 -4.27
C LEU A 604 -14.66 27.63 -4.98
N SER A 605 -14.70 26.31 -5.10
CA SER A 605 -15.89 25.60 -5.57
C SER A 605 -16.78 25.26 -4.37
N GLU A 606 -18.05 25.60 -4.43
CA GLU A 606 -19.09 25.23 -3.46
C GLU A 606 -19.08 23.73 -3.18
N ASP A 607 -18.93 22.92 -4.24
CA ASP A 607 -18.89 21.46 -4.15
C ASP A 607 -17.73 20.92 -3.30
N VAL A 608 -16.59 21.61 -3.28
CA VAL A 608 -15.42 21.19 -2.47
C VAL A 608 -15.72 21.37 -0.98
N LEU A 609 -16.33 22.50 -0.61
CA LEU A 609 -16.74 22.73 0.78
C LEU A 609 -17.81 21.75 1.22
N HIS A 610 -18.82 21.51 0.38
CA HIS A 610 -19.85 20.52 0.65
C HIS A 610 -19.24 19.14 0.90
N VAL A 611 -18.34 18.66 0.04
CA VAL A 611 -17.66 17.35 0.23
C VAL A 611 -16.91 17.26 1.55
N ILE A 612 -16.19 18.32 1.92
CA ILE A 612 -15.41 18.32 3.17
C ILE A 612 -16.34 18.27 4.38
N PHE A 613 -17.33 19.18 4.44
CA PHE A 613 -18.21 19.28 5.61
C PHE A 613 -19.21 18.13 5.69
N ASP A 614 -19.72 17.64 4.57
CA ASP A 614 -20.60 16.47 4.54
C ASP A 614 -19.90 15.23 5.11
N ASN A 615 -18.64 14.97 4.74
CA ASN A 615 -17.88 13.87 5.30
C ASN A 615 -17.61 14.04 6.81
N LEU A 616 -17.26 15.25 7.26
CA LEU A 616 -17.00 15.52 8.68
C LEU A 616 -18.28 15.39 9.52
N ILE A 617 -19.40 15.93 9.04
CA ILE A 617 -20.69 15.85 9.72
C ILE A 617 -21.19 14.41 9.74
N LEU A 618 -21.08 13.67 8.63
CA LEU A 618 -21.48 12.27 8.56
C LEU A 618 -20.70 11.39 9.53
N ASN A 619 -19.38 11.59 9.61
CA ASN A 619 -18.53 10.91 10.59
C ASN A 619 -18.94 11.23 12.03
N SER A 620 -19.29 12.50 12.30
CA SER A 620 -19.75 12.93 13.62
C SER A 620 -21.10 12.29 13.98
N ILE A 621 -22.01 12.17 13.04
CA ILE A 621 -23.29 11.46 13.19
C ILE A 621 -23.06 9.98 13.49
N GLN A 622 -22.20 9.30 12.71
CA GLN A 622 -21.90 7.87 12.89
C GLN A 622 -21.30 7.55 14.26
N GLN A 623 -20.43 8.44 14.76
CA GLN A 623 -19.84 8.25 16.09
C GLN A 623 -20.83 8.55 17.23
N ASN A 624 -21.91 9.28 16.98
CA ASN A 624 -22.89 9.70 17.96
C ASN A 624 -24.30 9.12 17.73
N GLU A 625 -24.44 8.00 17.04
CA GLU A 625 -25.73 7.35 16.72
C GLU A 625 -26.63 7.07 17.93
N LYS A 626 -26.05 6.96 19.12
CA LYS A 626 -26.77 6.71 20.39
C LYS A 626 -27.11 7.98 21.16
N SER A 627 -26.72 9.15 20.67
CA SER A 627 -26.95 10.43 21.32
C SER A 627 -28.29 11.01 20.88
N ASN A 628 -29.04 11.60 21.82
CA ASN A 628 -30.31 12.24 21.52
C ASN A 628 -30.15 13.65 20.95
N HIS A 629 -28.94 14.20 20.97
CA HIS A 629 -28.63 15.53 20.44
C HIS A 629 -27.15 15.65 20.08
N LEU A 630 -26.85 16.26 18.91
CA LEU A 630 -25.50 16.50 18.42
C LEU A 630 -25.32 18.00 18.11
N ASN A 631 -24.34 18.63 18.73
CA ASN A 631 -23.96 20.02 18.46
C ASN A 631 -22.63 20.06 17.71
N ILE A 632 -22.62 20.71 16.55
CA ILE A 632 -21.44 20.91 15.73
C ILE A 632 -21.16 22.40 15.61
N THR A 633 -19.93 22.84 15.83
CA THR A 633 -19.51 24.23 15.61
C THR A 633 -18.50 24.28 14.45
N ILE A 634 -18.75 25.12 13.46
CA ILE A 634 -17.88 25.39 12.32
C ILE A 634 -17.33 26.81 12.48
N GLN A 635 -16.01 26.94 12.54
CA GLN A 635 -15.32 28.23 12.62
C GLN A 635 -14.58 28.52 11.32
N ALA A 636 -14.72 29.74 10.81
CA ALA A 636 -13.98 30.25 9.66
C ALA A 636 -13.39 31.63 9.97
N ALA A 637 -12.07 31.75 9.87
CA ALA A 637 -11.32 32.99 10.05
C ALA A 637 -10.25 33.12 8.97
N LEU A 638 -9.90 34.36 8.62
CA LEU A 638 -8.72 34.67 7.81
C LEU A 638 -7.49 34.73 8.71
N GLU A 639 -6.44 33.93 8.40
CA GLU A 639 -5.11 34.06 9.02
C GLU A 639 -4.25 35.10 8.33
#